data_6f4ae75d9eeeadfc1038828b4aa5ae25
#
_entry.id   6f4ae75d9eeeadfc1038828b4aa5ae25
#
_cell.length_a   1.000
_cell.length_b   1.000
_cell.length_c   1.000
_cell.angle_alpha   90.00
_cell.angle_beta   90.00
_cell.angle_gamma   90.00
#
_symmetry.space_group_name_H-M   'P 1'
#
loop_
_entity.id
_entity.type
_entity.pdbx_description
1 polymer ?
#
loop_
_entity_poly.entity_id
_entity_poly.type
_entity_poly.pdbx_seq_one_letter_code
_entity_poly.pdbx_strand_id
1 'polypeptide(L)'
;MKNLITFITLCLLTITTVKSYAQEKFTTYDNTYIGKTFDIKLSLEKEDLYIDAMSLDELYDKGGIRIRKEQHQDFLNAIAKAKIKYVEWVKTAKENNVRSFNKSMNIKSKVGSYFLYGSEWKFQLEVNLTFDFQILEDKGELKYLLIIRTGELKASTNEHLKVDGFLLVFSSVNEIDTFTNKISRQKIKAFIPKVNEKDLFKD
;
A
#
# COMPACT_ATOMS: atom_id res chain seq x y z
N MET A 1 -16.90 -28.76 -45.69
CA MET A 1 -15.83 -29.09 -44.71
C MET A 1 -14.66 -28.10 -44.69
N LYS A 2 -14.18 -27.59 -45.82
CA LYS A 2 -13.09 -26.58 -45.82
C LYS A 2 -13.41 -25.29 -45.03
N ASN A 3 -14.63 -24.77 -45.10
CA ASN A 3 -15.03 -23.53 -44.42
C ASN A 3 -15.16 -23.67 -42.88
N LEU A 4 -15.43 -24.91 -42.39
CA LEU A 4 -15.52 -25.15 -40.94
C LEU A 4 -14.12 -25.18 -40.29
N ILE A 5 -13.15 -25.71 -40.98
CA ILE A 5 -11.74 -25.77 -40.52
C ILE A 5 -11.15 -24.35 -40.45
N THR A 6 -11.44 -23.50 -41.43
CA THR A 6 -10.99 -22.10 -41.46
C THR A 6 -11.59 -21.29 -40.29
N PHE A 7 -12.86 -21.55 -39.94
CA PHE A 7 -13.52 -20.86 -38.81
C PHE A 7 -12.93 -21.27 -37.44
N ILE A 8 -12.63 -22.56 -37.27
CA ILE A 8 -12.01 -23.08 -36.03
C ILE A 8 -10.58 -22.53 -35.88
N THR A 9 -9.82 -22.42 -36.98
CA THR A 9 -8.46 -21.86 -36.93
C THR A 9 -8.48 -20.36 -36.59
N LEU A 10 -9.47 -19.60 -37.06
CA LEU A 10 -9.62 -18.19 -36.76
C LEU A 10 -10.03 -17.95 -35.28
N CYS A 11 -10.86 -18.82 -34.70
CA CYS A 11 -11.24 -18.72 -33.28
C CYS A 11 -10.09 -19.09 -32.33
N LEU A 12 -9.15 -19.93 -32.76
CA LEU A 12 -7.97 -20.31 -31.94
C LEU A 12 -6.90 -19.23 -31.89
N LEU A 13 -6.87 -18.32 -32.87
CA LEU A 13 -5.90 -17.22 -32.95
C LEU A 13 -6.29 -15.98 -32.08
N THR A 14 -7.50 -15.97 -31.52
CA THR A 14 -7.96 -14.87 -30.65
C THR A 14 -7.79 -15.16 -29.15
N ILE A 15 -7.03 -16.19 -28.76
CA ILE A 15 -6.57 -16.30 -27.38
C ILE A 15 -5.50 -15.22 -27.17
N THR A 16 -5.97 -13.98 -27.05
CA THR A 16 -5.16 -12.91 -26.45
C THR A 16 -4.78 -13.41 -25.07
N THR A 17 -3.51 -13.76 -24.91
CA THR A 17 -2.95 -13.97 -23.58
C THR A 17 -3.18 -12.70 -22.79
N VAL A 18 -4.22 -12.67 -21.97
CA VAL A 18 -4.36 -11.66 -20.94
C VAL A 18 -3.12 -11.87 -20.06
N LYS A 19 -2.09 -11.03 -20.30
CA LYS A 19 -0.93 -11.00 -19.41
C LYS A 19 -1.50 -10.63 -18.03
N SER A 20 -1.67 -11.65 -17.21
CA SER A 20 -1.92 -11.45 -15.79
C SER A 20 -0.73 -10.63 -15.28
N TYR A 21 -0.97 -9.40 -14.88
CA TYR A 21 0.05 -8.54 -14.29
C TYR A 21 0.42 -9.13 -12.94
N ALA A 22 1.36 -10.07 -12.94
CA ALA A 22 1.80 -10.75 -11.75
C ALA A 22 2.40 -9.72 -10.79
N GLN A 23 1.81 -9.63 -9.61
CA GLN A 23 2.40 -8.93 -8.47
C GLN A 23 3.37 -9.91 -7.82
N GLU A 24 4.62 -9.52 -7.68
CA GLU A 24 5.62 -10.32 -6.99
C GLU A 24 5.82 -9.80 -5.56
N LYS A 25 6.05 -10.72 -4.62
CA LYS A 25 6.40 -10.35 -3.26
C LYS A 25 7.75 -9.65 -3.27
N PHE A 26 7.74 -8.36 -2.97
CA PHE A 26 8.92 -7.50 -2.99
C PHE A 26 9.64 -7.48 -1.65
N THR A 27 8.90 -7.24 -0.58
CA THR A 27 9.42 -7.19 0.79
C THR A 27 8.25 -7.30 1.78
N THR A 28 8.52 -7.11 3.07
CA THR A 28 7.50 -7.04 4.12
C THR A 28 7.74 -5.83 5.00
N TYR A 29 6.72 -5.39 5.75
CA TYR A 29 6.94 -4.52 6.88
C TYR A 29 6.31 -5.12 8.14
N ASP A 30 7.01 -4.94 9.26
CA ASP A 30 6.58 -5.41 10.56
C ASP A 30 5.89 -4.27 11.30
N ASN A 31 4.66 -4.49 11.74
CA ASN A 31 3.93 -3.56 12.57
C ASN A 31 4.01 -4.05 14.01
N THR A 32 4.92 -3.49 14.81
CA THR A 32 5.19 -3.95 16.18
C THR A 32 4.02 -3.66 17.12
N TYR A 33 3.26 -2.57 16.87
CA TYR A 33 2.09 -2.23 17.67
C TYR A 33 0.98 -3.27 17.56
N ILE A 34 0.74 -3.78 16.34
CA ILE A 34 -0.31 -4.79 16.08
C ILE A 34 0.25 -6.21 16.25
N GLY A 35 1.57 -6.40 16.24
CA GLY A 35 2.23 -7.71 16.25
C GLY A 35 2.04 -8.50 14.96
N LYS A 36 1.91 -7.83 13.80
CA LYS A 36 1.71 -8.47 12.49
C LYS A 36 2.73 -8.00 11.46
N THR A 37 3.09 -8.90 10.57
CA THR A 37 3.89 -8.62 9.37
C THR A 37 2.97 -8.56 8.16
N PHE A 38 3.13 -7.53 7.34
CA PHE A 38 2.36 -7.30 6.13
C PHE A 38 3.25 -7.41 4.88
N ASP A 39 2.70 -7.96 3.81
CA ASP A 39 3.40 -8.09 2.54
C ASP A 39 3.40 -6.76 1.78
N ILE A 40 4.50 -6.51 1.09
CA ILE A 40 4.64 -5.47 0.09
C ILE A 40 4.96 -6.15 -1.23
N LYS A 41 4.10 -5.98 -2.22
CA LYS A 41 4.20 -6.57 -3.54
C LYS A 41 4.51 -5.50 -4.57
N LEU A 42 5.19 -5.87 -5.64
CA LEU A 42 5.54 -4.98 -6.75
C LEU A 42 4.98 -5.54 -8.06
N SER A 43 4.30 -4.68 -8.83
CA SER A 43 4.02 -4.96 -10.23
C SER A 43 5.26 -4.62 -11.05
N LEU A 44 5.95 -5.62 -11.61
CA LEU A 44 7.19 -5.42 -12.35
C LEU A 44 7.01 -4.53 -13.59
N GLU A 45 5.88 -4.65 -14.27
CA GLU A 45 5.61 -3.88 -15.48
C GLU A 45 5.29 -2.40 -15.19
N LYS A 46 4.47 -2.14 -14.16
CA LYS A 46 4.00 -0.78 -13.81
C LYS A 46 4.85 -0.11 -12.76
N GLU A 47 5.70 -0.85 -12.07
CA GLU A 47 6.43 -0.41 -10.88
C GLU A 47 5.50 0.11 -9.75
N ASP A 48 4.27 -0.40 -9.72
CA ASP A 48 3.31 -0.06 -8.67
C ASP A 48 3.54 -0.92 -7.44
N LEU A 49 3.57 -0.30 -6.26
CA LEU A 49 3.63 -0.99 -4.99
C LEU A 49 2.22 -1.28 -4.48
N TYR A 50 2.02 -2.49 -3.97
CA TYR A 50 0.83 -2.93 -3.26
C TYR A 50 1.23 -3.27 -1.82
N ILE A 51 0.81 -2.47 -0.88
CA ILE A 51 1.16 -2.59 0.54
C ILE A 51 -0.06 -3.10 1.26
N ASP A 52 -0.03 -4.38 1.68
CA ASP A 52 -1.07 -4.94 2.54
C ASP A 52 -1.07 -4.19 3.88
N ALA A 53 -2.24 -3.96 4.45
CA ALA A 53 -2.38 -3.13 5.64
C ALA A 53 -3.47 -3.67 6.58
N MET A 54 -3.50 -3.17 7.80
CA MET A 54 -4.54 -3.53 8.75
C MET A 54 -5.88 -2.99 8.29
N SER A 55 -6.88 -3.87 8.18
CA SER A 55 -8.26 -3.47 7.92
C SER A 55 -8.91 -2.87 9.17
N LEU A 56 -9.77 -1.87 8.95
CA LEU A 56 -10.72 -1.38 9.94
C LEU A 56 -12.03 -2.16 9.92
N ASP A 57 -12.26 -2.93 8.87
CA ASP A 57 -13.45 -3.74 8.68
C ASP A 57 -13.17 -5.19 9.10
N GLU A 58 -14.03 -5.76 9.95
CA GLU A 58 -13.89 -7.13 10.44
C GLU A 58 -14.22 -8.18 9.37
N LEU A 59 -15.10 -7.84 8.41
CA LEU A 59 -15.55 -8.77 7.37
C LEU A 59 -14.61 -8.78 6.15
N TYR A 60 -13.91 -7.68 5.89
CA TYR A 60 -13.08 -7.48 4.71
C TYR A 60 -11.64 -7.18 5.13
N ASP A 61 -10.94 -8.22 5.59
CA ASP A 61 -9.63 -8.13 6.24
C ASP A 61 -8.44 -8.06 5.26
N LYS A 62 -8.66 -8.28 3.96
CA LYS A 62 -7.61 -8.30 2.95
C LYS A 62 -7.65 -7.08 2.05
N GLY A 63 -6.54 -6.37 2.03
CA GLY A 63 -6.37 -5.19 1.18
C GLY A 63 -5.29 -4.26 1.72
N GLY A 64 -5.29 -3.04 1.18
CA GLY A 64 -4.29 -2.05 1.54
C GLY A 64 -4.23 -0.88 0.57
N ILE A 65 -3.05 -0.28 0.46
CA ILE A 65 -2.80 0.86 -0.40
C ILE A 65 -2.00 0.44 -1.63
N ARG A 66 -2.35 1.04 -2.79
CA ARG A 66 -1.61 0.92 -4.03
C ARG A 66 -0.93 2.25 -4.33
N ILE A 67 0.39 2.23 -4.46
CA ILE A 67 1.18 3.41 -4.78
C ILE A 67 1.67 3.24 -6.21
N ARG A 68 1.13 4.04 -7.12
CA ARG A 68 1.59 4.05 -8.50
C ARG A 68 2.98 4.67 -8.60
N LYS A 69 3.73 4.31 -9.64
CA LYS A 69 5.09 4.79 -9.88
C LYS A 69 5.21 6.32 -9.76
N GLU A 70 4.28 7.05 -10.33
CA GLU A 70 4.24 8.52 -10.32
C GLU A 70 3.87 9.11 -8.95
N GLN A 71 3.16 8.38 -8.10
CA GLN A 71 2.75 8.81 -6.75
C GLN A 71 3.82 8.54 -5.69
N HIS A 72 4.78 7.70 -6.01
CA HIS A 72 5.71 7.14 -5.05
C HIS A 72 6.53 8.21 -4.30
N GLN A 73 7.08 9.20 -5.02
CA GLN A 73 7.88 10.24 -4.39
C GLN A 73 7.03 11.13 -3.47
N ASP A 74 5.81 11.47 -3.87
CA ASP A 74 4.90 12.28 -3.06
C ASP A 74 4.49 11.56 -1.79
N PHE A 75 4.29 10.24 -1.86
CA PHE A 75 4.02 9.41 -0.69
C PHE A 75 5.22 9.40 0.28
N LEU A 76 6.44 9.18 -0.21
CA LEU A 76 7.64 9.23 0.62
C LEU A 76 7.85 10.61 1.26
N ASN A 77 7.61 11.69 0.51
CA ASN A 77 7.69 13.06 1.01
C ASN A 77 6.65 13.33 2.12
N ALA A 78 5.45 12.78 1.98
CA ALA A 78 4.40 12.90 3.00
C ALA A 78 4.80 12.18 4.29
N ILE A 79 5.35 10.95 4.19
CA ILE A 79 5.86 10.22 5.36
C ILE A 79 7.02 10.97 6.02
N ALA A 80 7.96 11.53 5.25
CA ALA A 80 9.07 12.30 5.79
C ALA A 80 8.58 13.52 6.60
N LYS A 81 7.59 14.27 6.08
CA LYS A 81 6.95 15.37 6.81
C LYS A 81 6.24 14.88 8.07
N ALA A 82 5.54 13.74 8.00
CA ALA A 82 4.85 13.15 9.15
C ALA A 82 5.85 12.71 10.23
N LYS A 83 6.97 12.11 9.84
CA LYS A 83 8.05 11.71 10.76
C LYS A 83 8.61 12.91 11.54
N ILE A 84 8.85 14.05 10.89
CA ILE A 84 9.34 15.26 11.55
C ILE A 84 8.35 15.69 12.64
N LYS A 85 7.06 15.80 12.31
CA LYS A 85 6.01 16.15 13.28
C LYS A 85 5.87 15.10 14.39
N TYR A 86 5.96 13.82 14.04
CA TYR A 86 5.92 12.73 14.99
C TYR A 86 7.01 12.88 16.08
N VAL A 87 8.25 13.11 15.66
CA VAL A 87 9.38 13.30 16.59
C VAL A 87 9.14 14.50 17.52
N GLU A 88 8.75 15.64 16.95
CA GLU A 88 8.44 16.86 17.71
C GLU A 88 7.32 16.63 18.71
N TRP A 89 6.22 16.01 18.29
CA TRP A 89 5.04 15.83 19.13
C TRP A 89 5.25 14.76 20.21
N VAL A 90 6.04 13.71 19.92
CA VAL A 90 6.46 12.74 20.96
C VAL A 90 7.28 13.44 22.04
N LYS A 91 8.23 14.31 21.65
CA LYS A 91 9.02 15.08 22.61
C LYS A 91 8.13 15.97 23.48
N THR A 92 7.27 16.78 22.85
CA THR A 92 6.33 17.67 23.54
C THR A 92 5.41 16.91 24.50
N ALA A 93 4.89 15.77 24.06
CA ALA A 93 3.99 14.95 24.89
C ALA A 93 4.68 14.39 26.13
N LYS A 94 5.94 13.94 25.99
CA LYS A 94 6.74 13.46 27.12
C LYS A 94 7.07 14.58 28.11
N GLU A 95 7.48 15.74 27.62
CA GLU A 95 7.80 16.91 28.46
C GLU A 95 6.58 17.40 29.26
N ASN A 96 5.37 17.22 28.74
CA ASN A 96 4.11 17.68 29.37
C ASN A 96 3.29 16.53 30.00
N ASN A 97 3.83 15.32 30.07
CA ASN A 97 3.15 14.14 30.64
C ASN A 97 1.78 13.84 30.04
N VAL A 98 1.62 14.06 28.70
CA VAL A 98 0.35 13.81 27.99
C VAL A 98 0.13 12.30 27.86
N ARG A 99 -0.99 11.79 28.41
CA ARG A 99 -1.29 10.34 28.45
C ARG A 99 -2.29 9.90 27.38
N SER A 100 -3.10 10.80 26.86
CA SER A 100 -4.08 10.52 25.80
C SER A 100 -4.20 11.72 24.87
N PHE A 101 -4.09 11.48 23.59
CA PHE A 101 -4.16 12.54 22.58
C PHE A 101 -4.44 11.95 21.19
N ASN A 102 -5.19 12.68 20.37
CA ASN A 102 -5.36 12.33 18.96
C ASN A 102 -5.46 13.62 18.14
N LYS A 103 -4.64 13.75 17.10
CA LYS A 103 -4.64 14.93 16.24
C LYS A 103 -4.15 14.60 14.83
N SER A 104 -4.89 15.14 13.84
CA SER A 104 -4.42 15.11 12.45
C SER A 104 -3.19 16.00 12.27
N MET A 105 -2.22 15.48 11.51
CA MET A 105 -1.02 16.22 11.15
C MET A 105 -1.25 17.23 10.02
N ASN A 106 -2.44 17.27 9.42
CA ASN A 106 -2.75 18.08 8.24
C ASN A 106 -1.81 17.81 7.05
N ILE A 107 -1.38 16.55 6.92
CA ILE A 107 -0.61 16.05 5.80
C ILE A 107 -1.54 15.20 4.97
N LYS A 108 -1.46 15.32 3.66
CA LYS A 108 -2.23 14.53 2.70
C LYS A 108 -1.31 13.95 1.64
N SER A 109 -1.64 12.75 1.18
CA SER A 109 -1.04 12.12 0.01
C SER A 109 -2.14 11.41 -0.77
N LYS A 110 -2.06 11.43 -2.08
CA LYS A 110 -2.97 10.70 -2.96
C LYS A 110 -2.33 9.40 -3.40
N VAL A 111 -3.07 8.30 -3.22
CA VAL A 111 -2.67 6.95 -3.63
C VAL A 111 -3.88 6.22 -4.20
N GLY A 112 -3.72 5.00 -4.66
CA GLY A 112 -4.84 4.08 -4.87
C GLY A 112 -5.05 3.19 -3.63
N SER A 113 -6.11 2.40 -3.66
CA SER A 113 -6.36 1.36 -2.68
C SER A 113 -6.94 0.12 -3.35
N TYR A 114 -6.87 -1.01 -2.67
CA TYR A 114 -7.44 -2.28 -3.12
C TYR A 114 -7.93 -3.07 -1.92
N PHE A 115 -8.98 -3.87 -2.14
CA PHE A 115 -9.55 -4.73 -1.11
C PHE A 115 -10.23 -5.94 -1.74
N LEU A 116 -10.27 -7.04 -1.01
CA LEU A 116 -10.97 -8.24 -1.42
C LEU A 116 -12.42 -8.16 -0.94
N TYR A 117 -13.36 -8.21 -1.87
CA TYR A 117 -14.80 -8.28 -1.58
C TYR A 117 -15.38 -9.58 -2.11
N GLY A 118 -15.75 -10.48 -1.21
CA GLY A 118 -16.05 -11.85 -1.57
C GLY A 118 -14.83 -12.56 -2.16
N SER A 119 -14.88 -12.94 -3.43
CA SER A 119 -13.76 -13.58 -4.15
C SER A 119 -13.04 -12.66 -5.14
N GLU A 120 -13.43 -11.39 -5.22
CA GLU A 120 -12.95 -10.46 -6.24
C GLU A 120 -12.16 -9.30 -5.65
N TRP A 121 -11.02 -8.99 -6.26
CA TRP A 121 -10.27 -7.79 -5.94
C TRP A 121 -10.96 -6.55 -6.51
N LYS A 122 -11.23 -5.60 -5.63
CA LYS A 122 -11.78 -4.29 -5.97
C LYS A 122 -10.71 -3.22 -5.78
N PHE A 123 -10.80 -2.17 -6.59
CA PHE A 123 -9.82 -1.09 -6.61
C PHE A 123 -10.52 0.26 -6.50
N GLN A 124 -9.91 1.16 -5.75
CA GLN A 124 -10.22 2.59 -5.80
C GLN A 124 -8.96 3.31 -6.31
N LEU A 125 -9.11 4.05 -7.42
CA LEU A 125 -7.97 4.63 -8.14
C LEU A 125 -7.32 5.79 -7.40
N GLU A 126 -8.13 6.60 -6.70
CA GLU A 126 -7.66 7.74 -5.93
C GLU A 126 -8.26 7.75 -4.54
N VAL A 127 -7.40 7.79 -3.54
CA VAL A 127 -7.72 7.88 -2.13
C VAL A 127 -6.82 8.92 -1.50
N ASN A 128 -7.40 9.79 -0.67
CA ASN A 128 -6.63 10.73 0.14
C ASN A 128 -6.22 10.03 1.45
N LEU A 129 -4.94 9.81 1.63
CA LEU A 129 -4.40 9.37 2.91
C LEU A 129 -4.41 10.53 3.91
N THR A 130 -4.76 10.23 5.14
CA THR A 130 -4.58 11.13 6.28
C THR A 130 -3.50 10.60 7.20
N PHE A 131 -2.81 11.50 7.89
CA PHE A 131 -1.73 11.21 8.82
C PHE A 131 -2.11 11.76 10.18
N ASP A 132 -2.21 10.87 11.16
CA ASP A 132 -2.63 11.23 12.51
C ASP A 132 -1.56 10.85 13.53
N PHE A 133 -1.44 11.64 14.57
CA PHE A 133 -0.67 11.33 15.75
C PHE A 133 -1.62 10.92 16.87
N GLN A 134 -1.34 9.78 17.50
CA GLN A 134 -2.13 9.28 18.59
C GLN A 134 -1.24 8.89 19.77
N ILE A 135 -1.69 9.26 20.98
CA ILE A 135 -1.15 8.78 22.23
C ILE A 135 -2.25 7.99 22.92
N LEU A 136 -1.92 6.78 23.34
CA LEU A 136 -2.81 5.94 24.11
C LEU A 136 -2.02 5.15 25.15
N GLU A 137 -2.69 4.72 26.18
CA GLU A 137 -2.13 3.81 27.17
C GLU A 137 -2.58 2.38 26.85
N ASP A 138 -1.62 1.50 26.66
CA ASP A 138 -1.85 0.08 26.46
C ASP A 138 -1.06 -0.72 27.53
N LYS A 139 -1.78 -1.50 28.32
CA LYS A 139 -1.21 -2.32 29.42
C LYS A 139 -0.28 -1.54 30.36
N GLY A 140 -0.63 -0.29 30.66
CA GLY A 140 0.15 0.57 31.53
C GLY A 140 1.32 1.32 30.86
N GLU A 141 1.56 1.07 29.60
CA GLU A 141 2.60 1.74 28.82
C GLU A 141 2.01 2.77 27.85
N LEU A 142 2.63 3.95 27.80
CA LEU A 142 2.25 4.97 26.80
C LEU A 142 2.80 4.60 25.43
N LYS A 143 1.90 4.49 24.45
CA LYS A 143 2.23 4.28 23.05
C LYS A 143 2.03 5.58 22.27
N TYR A 144 3.03 5.95 21.50
CA TYR A 144 3.01 7.10 20.60
C TYR A 144 2.94 6.56 19.18
N LEU A 145 1.87 6.85 18.45
CA LEU A 145 1.61 6.25 17.16
C LEU A 145 1.54 7.31 16.04
N LEU A 146 2.19 7.03 14.93
CA LEU A 146 1.88 7.62 13.64
C LEU A 146 0.95 6.68 12.91
N ILE A 147 -0.26 7.15 12.58
CA ILE A 147 -1.27 6.37 11.87
C ILE A 147 -1.50 7.01 10.50
N ILE A 148 -1.36 6.21 9.44
CA ILE A 148 -1.69 6.59 8.08
C ILE A 148 -2.93 5.79 7.69
N ARG A 149 -4.02 6.47 7.30
CA ARG A 149 -5.30 5.82 6.99
C ARG A 149 -5.90 6.25 5.67
N THR A 150 -6.66 5.34 5.05
CA THR A 150 -7.37 5.61 3.80
C THR A 150 -8.73 6.27 4.01
N GLY A 151 -9.37 6.07 5.16
CA GLY A 151 -10.81 6.31 5.32
C GLY A 151 -11.67 5.25 4.60
N GLU A 152 -12.98 5.48 4.55
CA GLU A 152 -13.92 4.60 3.82
C GLU A 152 -13.52 4.49 2.35
N LEU A 153 -13.53 3.26 1.83
CA LEU A 153 -13.20 2.96 0.44
C LEU A 153 -14.43 2.50 -0.32
N LYS A 154 -14.47 2.83 -1.62
CA LYS A 154 -15.53 2.43 -2.55
C LYS A 154 -14.89 1.78 -3.77
N ALA A 155 -15.50 0.70 -4.26
CA ALA A 155 -15.03 0.09 -5.49
C ALA A 155 -15.27 1.03 -6.69
N SER A 156 -14.26 1.27 -7.50
CA SER A 156 -14.38 2.12 -8.71
C SER A 156 -15.38 1.58 -9.74
N THR A 157 -15.68 0.28 -9.68
CA THR A 157 -16.65 -0.39 -10.57
C THR A 157 -18.06 -0.42 -9.99
N ASN A 158 -18.23 -0.22 -8.68
CA ASN A 158 -19.51 -0.22 -7.98
C ASN A 158 -19.41 0.54 -6.65
N GLU A 159 -19.89 1.77 -6.60
CA GLU A 159 -19.83 2.65 -5.44
C GLU A 159 -20.64 2.18 -4.20
N HIS A 160 -21.53 1.19 -4.38
CA HIS A 160 -22.27 0.57 -3.27
C HIS A 160 -21.41 -0.46 -2.51
N LEU A 161 -20.31 -0.92 -3.10
CA LEU A 161 -19.35 -1.79 -2.42
C LEU A 161 -18.36 -0.95 -1.64
N LYS A 162 -18.49 -0.96 -0.31
CA LYS A 162 -17.73 -0.14 0.61
C LYS A 162 -17.03 -1.00 1.65
N VAL A 163 -15.89 -0.53 2.13
CA VAL A 163 -15.17 -1.05 3.31
C VAL A 163 -14.65 0.13 4.15
N ASP A 164 -14.47 -0.07 5.45
CA ASP A 164 -14.08 1.00 6.38
C ASP A 164 -12.67 1.54 6.16
N GLY A 165 -11.86 0.80 5.38
CA GLY A 165 -10.53 1.22 4.97
C GLY A 165 -9.39 0.51 5.69
N PHE A 166 -8.18 1.04 5.50
CA PHE A 166 -6.93 0.42 5.95
C PHE A 166 -6.02 1.38 6.68
N LEU A 167 -5.21 0.82 7.60
CA LEU A 167 -4.24 1.55 8.40
C LEU A 167 -2.82 1.01 8.21
N LEU A 168 -1.85 1.93 8.10
CA LEU A 168 -0.46 1.69 8.44
C LEU A 168 -0.19 2.36 9.78
N VAL A 169 0.39 1.64 10.74
CA VAL A 169 0.66 2.14 12.08
C VAL A 169 2.14 2.00 12.38
N PHE A 170 2.76 3.04 12.90
CA PHE A 170 4.16 3.06 13.30
C PHE A 170 4.27 3.55 14.74
N SER A 171 5.00 2.83 15.56
CA SER A 171 5.20 3.14 16.99
C SER A 171 6.59 3.73 17.30
N SER A 172 7.44 3.83 16.30
CA SER A 172 8.79 4.37 16.46
C SER A 172 9.34 4.99 15.18
N VAL A 173 10.34 5.88 15.33
CA VAL A 173 11.10 6.45 14.22
C VAL A 173 11.80 5.36 13.41
N ASN A 174 12.33 4.35 14.10
CA ASN A 174 13.03 3.23 13.45
C ASN A 174 12.10 2.43 12.52
N GLU A 175 10.84 2.20 12.92
CA GLU A 175 9.86 1.56 12.04
C GLU A 175 9.57 2.39 10.79
N ILE A 176 9.38 3.71 10.96
CA ILE A 176 9.15 4.63 9.83
C ILE A 176 10.34 4.58 8.86
N ASP A 177 11.57 4.65 9.39
CA ASP A 177 12.79 4.66 8.58
C ASP A 177 13.01 3.31 7.88
N THR A 178 12.79 2.22 8.59
CA THR A 178 12.87 0.87 8.03
C THR A 178 11.87 0.67 6.89
N PHE A 179 10.61 1.08 7.11
CA PHE A 179 9.57 1.00 6.10
C PHE A 179 9.92 1.83 4.86
N THR A 180 10.28 3.10 5.03
CA THR A 180 10.60 3.99 3.90
C THR A 180 11.84 3.54 3.12
N ASN A 181 12.84 2.98 3.81
CA ASN A 181 14.00 2.39 3.16
C ASN A 181 13.63 1.16 2.33
N LYS A 182 12.80 0.25 2.89
CA LYS A 182 12.34 -0.96 2.19
C LYS A 182 11.63 -0.63 0.87
N ILE A 183 10.84 0.44 0.82
CA ILE A 183 10.10 0.87 -0.37
C ILE A 183 10.82 1.94 -1.18
N SER A 184 12.09 2.23 -0.93
CA SER A 184 12.83 3.27 -1.66
C SER A 184 12.95 2.95 -3.15
N ARG A 185 13.04 4.00 -4.00
CA ARG A 185 13.24 3.83 -5.45
C ARG A 185 14.50 3.02 -5.78
N GLN A 186 15.53 3.12 -4.97
CA GLN A 186 16.75 2.33 -5.15
C GLN A 186 16.47 0.83 -4.98
N LYS A 187 15.71 0.44 -3.95
CA LYS A 187 15.32 -0.95 -3.70
C LYS A 187 14.41 -1.50 -4.80
N ILE A 188 13.43 -0.70 -5.25
CA ILE A 188 12.55 -1.07 -6.36
C ILE A 188 13.36 -1.33 -7.63
N LYS A 189 14.24 -0.39 -8.01
CA LYS A 189 15.11 -0.56 -9.20
C LYS A 189 16.04 -1.76 -9.10
N ALA A 190 16.53 -2.08 -7.90
CA ALA A 190 17.38 -3.25 -7.69
C ALA A 190 16.62 -4.57 -7.78
N PHE A 191 15.32 -4.57 -7.50
CA PHE A 191 14.45 -5.76 -7.54
C PHE A 191 13.97 -6.07 -8.96
N ILE A 192 13.73 -5.05 -9.78
CA ILE A 192 13.27 -5.24 -11.17
C ILE A 192 14.40 -5.90 -11.98
N PRO A 193 14.16 -7.05 -12.63
CA PRO A 193 15.15 -7.70 -13.46
C PRO A 193 15.64 -6.74 -14.54
N LYS A 194 16.96 -6.61 -14.68
CA LYS A 194 17.53 -5.89 -15.82
C LYS A 194 17.20 -6.70 -17.08
N VAL A 195 16.52 -6.07 -18.02
CA VAL A 195 16.32 -6.67 -19.35
C VAL A 195 17.71 -6.92 -19.92
N ASN A 196 18.03 -8.18 -20.19
CA ASN A 196 19.27 -8.50 -20.85
C ASN A 196 19.13 -8.03 -22.30
N GLU A 197 19.98 -7.10 -22.74
CA GLU A 197 19.93 -6.56 -24.11
C GLU A 197 19.95 -7.65 -25.18
N LYS A 198 20.60 -8.79 -24.89
CA LYS A 198 20.59 -9.98 -25.78
C LYS A 198 19.21 -10.62 -25.93
N ASP A 199 18.29 -10.41 -24.98
CA ASP A 199 16.92 -10.94 -25.05
C ASP A 199 15.99 -10.06 -25.89
N LEU A 200 16.40 -8.81 -26.19
CA LEU A 200 15.67 -7.89 -27.06
C LEU A 200 15.80 -8.21 -28.56
N PHE A 201 16.80 -9.02 -28.93
CA PHE A 201 17.14 -9.34 -30.32
C PHE A 201 17.09 -10.86 -30.58
N LYS A 202 16.23 -11.59 -29.88
CA LYS A 202 15.93 -12.99 -30.19
C LYS A 202 14.95 -13.02 -31.37
N ASP A 203 15.41 -13.51 -32.53
CA ASP A 203 14.61 -13.87 -33.70
C ASP A 203 13.65 -15.02 -33.39
#